data_e0aae5bcf77ae25b57f09fc152181a20
#
_entry.id   e0aae5bcf77ae25b57f09fc152181a20
#
_cell.length_a   1.000
_cell.length_b   1.000
_cell.length_c   1.000
_cell.angle_alpha   90.00
_cell.angle_beta   90.00
_cell.angle_gamma   90.00
#
_symmetry.space_group_name_H-M   'P 1'
#
loop_
_entity.id
_entity.type
_entity.pdbx_description
1 polymer ?
#
loop_
_entity_poly.entity_id
_entity_poly.type
_entity_poly.pdbx_seq_one_letter_code
_entity_poly.pdbx_strand_id
1 'polypeptide(L)'
;LTQKNLPEYKKLITVYEGNILEFKGGKFFINGTQTDKYTVKQDYYFMMGDNRDASLDARFFGFVPETHIVGSPMFTWMSLQGVFDDGPKKIRWERMFKATNTGEANKTSYWWIAVAILVLFFGWEYFVKLFKGKKEEE
;
A
#
# COMPACT_ATOMS: atom_id res chain seq x y z
N LEU A 1 -3.96 -30.09 3.24
CA LEU A 1 -3.60 -29.72 4.61
C LEU A 1 -2.64 -30.72 5.20
N THR A 2 -1.64 -30.27 5.88
CA THR A 2 -0.66 -31.10 6.59
C THR A 2 -0.50 -30.57 8.00
N GLN A 3 -0.25 -31.43 8.97
CA GLN A 3 -0.07 -31.03 10.36
C GLN A 3 1.01 -29.93 10.54
N LYS A 4 2.06 -29.97 9.71
CA LYS A 4 3.15 -28.98 9.69
C LYS A 4 2.66 -27.58 9.28
N ASN A 5 1.73 -27.50 8.32
CA ASN A 5 1.25 -26.22 7.76
C ASN A 5 -0.04 -25.74 8.46
N LEU A 6 -0.60 -26.55 9.37
CA LEU A 6 -1.84 -26.24 10.05
C LEU A 6 -1.84 -24.89 10.80
N PRO A 7 -0.80 -24.52 11.58
CA PRO A 7 -0.79 -23.26 12.30
C PRO A 7 -0.95 -22.05 11.39
N GLU A 8 -0.32 -22.10 10.21
CA GLU A 8 -0.30 -21.03 9.22
C GLU A 8 -1.67 -20.81 8.58
N TYR A 9 -2.36 -21.91 8.23
CA TYR A 9 -3.68 -21.85 7.55
C TYR A 9 -4.87 -21.87 8.50
N LYS A 10 -4.68 -22.21 9.77
CA LYS A 10 -5.77 -22.29 10.74
C LYS A 10 -6.55 -20.99 10.83
N LYS A 11 -5.86 -19.88 11.00
CA LYS A 11 -6.46 -18.53 11.10
C LYS A 11 -7.25 -18.17 9.83
N LEU A 12 -6.71 -18.50 8.66
CA LEU A 12 -7.35 -18.30 7.38
C LEU A 12 -8.68 -19.05 7.31
N ILE A 13 -8.70 -20.34 7.62
CA ILE A 13 -9.87 -21.20 7.52
C ILE A 13 -10.93 -20.84 8.58
N THR A 14 -10.49 -20.58 9.82
CA THR A 14 -11.43 -20.40 10.95
C THR A 14 -11.86 -18.96 11.15
N VAL A 15 -10.94 -18.00 11.12
CA VAL A 15 -11.24 -16.61 11.45
C VAL A 15 -11.75 -15.84 10.23
N TYR A 16 -11.05 -15.94 9.11
CA TYR A 16 -11.41 -15.15 7.92
C TYR A 16 -12.54 -15.78 7.09
N GLU A 17 -12.62 -17.11 7.05
CA GLU A 17 -13.65 -17.80 6.26
C GLU A 17 -14.75 -18.43 7.12
N GLY A 18 -14.66 -18.32 8.45
CA GLY A 18 -15.71 -18.74 9.37
C GLY A 18 -15.98 -20.23 9.43
N ASN A 19 -15.01 -21.07 9.02
CA ASN A 19 -15.19 -22.52 9.04
C ASN A 19 -14.71 -23.12 10.38
N ILE A 20 -15.29 -24.24 10.75
CA ILE A 20 -14.88 -25.03 11.91
C ILE A 20 -13.84 -26.04 11.45
N LEU A 21 -12.60 -25.91 11.95
CA LEU A 21 -11.51 -26.82 11.64
C LEU A 21 -11.20 -27.69 12.85
N GLU A 22 -11.35 -29.00 12.71
CA GLU A 22 -11.03 -29.99 13.73
C GLU A 22 -9.94 -30.93 13.23
N PHE A 23 -9.09 -31.37 14.14
CA PHE A 23 -8.09 -32.41 13.88
C PHE A 23 -8.31 -33.56 14.85
N LYS A 24 -8.77 -34.71 14.32
CA LYS A 24 -9.09 -35.90 15.10
C LYS A 24 -8.52 -37.15 14.44
N GLY A 25 -7.86 -38.00 15.21
CA GLY A 25 -7.36 -39.28 14.71
C GLY A 25 -6.38 -39.15 13.54
N GLY A 26 -5.57 -38.09 13.48
CA GLY A 26 -4.63 -37.84 12.36
C GLY A 26 -5.27 -37.31 11.08
N LYS A 27 -6.56 -36.96 11.11
CA LYS A 27 -7.34 -36.48 9.95
C LYS A 27 -7.92 -35.10 10.22
N PHE A 28 -8.06 -34.33 9.16
CA PHE A 28 -8.67 -33.01 9.19
C PHE A 28 -10.17 -33.08 8.86
N PHE A 29 -10.95 -32.33 9.61
CA PHE A 29 -12.37 -32.16 9.38
C PHE A 29 -12.68 -30.68 9.26
N ILE A 30 -13.36 -30.28 8.19
CA ILE A 30 -13.84 -28.92 8.00
C ILE A 30 -15.36 -28.98 7.94
N ASN A 31 -16.01 -28.25 8.87
CA ASN A 31 -17.47 -28.27 9.05
C ASN A 31 -18.03 -29.70 9.17
N GLY A 32 -17.30 -30.58 9.86
CA GLY A 32 -17.67 -31.98 10.06
C GLY A 32 -17.35 -32.94 8.89
N THR A 33 -16.88 -32.45 7.77
CA THR A 33 -16.50 -33.27 6.61
C THR A 33 -14.99 -33.55 6.62
N GLN A 34 -14.59 -34.81 6.52
CA GLN A 34 -13.18 -35.18 6.40
C GLN A 34 -12.63 -34.70 5.06
N THR A 35 -11.51 -33.96 5.09
CA THR A 35 -10.85 -33.44 3.90
C THR A 35 -9.35 -33.23 4.13
N ASP A 36 -8.56 -33.51 3.11
CA ASP A 36 -7.11 -33.24 3.09
C ASP A 36 -6.79 -31.97 2.29
N LYS A 37 -7.79 -31.41 1.62
CA LYS A 37 -7.66 -30.22 0.79
C LYS A 37 -8.65 -29.15 1.21
N TYR A 38 -8.22 -27.91 1.12
CA TYR A 38 -9.10 -26.77 1.32
C TYR A 38 -8.92 -25.79 0.18
N THR A 39 -10.03 -25.36 -0.42
CA THR A 39 -10.03 -24.31 -1.45
C THR A 39 -10.44 -23.01 -0.77
N VAL A 40 -9.56 -22.04 -0.81
CA VAL A 40 -9.83 -20.70 -0.26
C VAL A 40 -10.89 -19.97 -1.08
N LYS A 41 -11.72 -19.16 -0.43
CA LYS A 41 -12.85 -18.46 -1.07
C LYS A 41 -12.51 -17.08 -1.62
N GLN A 42 -11.37 -16.52 -1.20
CA GLN A 42 -10.92 -15.19 -1.61
C GLN A 42 -9.40 -15.18 -1.75
N ASP A 43 -8.85 -14.12 -2.31
CA ASP A 43 -7.42 -13.95 -2.42
C ASP A 43 -6.79 -13.57 -1.07
N TYR A 44 -5.59 -14.07 -0.85
CA TYR A 44 -4.80 -13.81 0.36
C TYR A 44 -3.41 -13.35 -0.01
N TYR A 45 -2.92 -12.38 0.73
CA TYR A 45 -1.63 -11.74 0.48
C TYR A 45 -0.68 -11.96 1.65
N PHE A 46 0.57 -12.23 1.33
CA PHE A 46 1.64 -12.30 2.31
C PHE A 46 2.39 -10.96 2.31
N MET A 47 1.98 -10.07 3.19
CA MET A 47 2.50 -8.70 3.25
C MET A 47 3.73 -8.61 4.11
N MET A 48 4.78 -7.99 3.61
CA MET A 48 6.04 -7.81 4.32
C MET A 48 6.43 -6.34 4.37
N GLY A 49 6.88 -5.90 5.55
CA GLY A 49 7.41 -4.55 5.72
C GLY A 49 8.76 -4.38 5.04
N ASP A 50 9.04 -3.19 4.52
CA ASP A 50 10.33 -2.87 3.90
C ASP A 50 11.47 -2.94 4.90
N ASN A 51 11.24 -2.49 6.13
CA ASN A 51 12.18 -2.66 7.23
C ASN A 51 12.03 -4.06 7.83
N ARG A 52 12.75 -5.02 7.27
CA ARG A 52 12.67 -6.44 7.61
C ARG A 52 12.97 -6.75 9.07
N ASP A 53 13.83 -5.98 9.70
CA ASP A 53 14.31 -6.21 11.08
C ASP A 53 13.37 -5.59 12.14
N ALA A 54 12.60 -4.59 11.77
CA ALA A 54 11.72 -3.85 12.68
C ALA A 54 10.28 -3.73 12.14
N SER A 55 9.76 -4.78 11.49
CA SER A 55 8.39 -4.82 10.97
C SER A 55 7.60 -5.94 11.64
N LEU A 56 6.42 -5.59 12.17
CA LEU A 56 5.41 -6.56 12.57
C LEU A 56 4.54 -6.86 11.34
N ASP A 57 4.91 -7.86 10.57
CA ASP A 57 4.31 -8.17 9.28
C ASP A 57 3.78 -9.62 9.19
N ALA A 58 3.47 -10.10 7.99
CA ALA A 58 2.88 -11.41 7.76
C ALA A 58 3.73 -12.58 8.28
N ARG A 59 5.01 -12.39 8.54
CA ARG A 59 5.85 -13.39 9.23
C ARG A 59 5.36 -13.68 10.65
N PHE A 60 4.65 -12.73 11.27
CA PHE A 60 4.10 -12.85 12.63
C PHE A 60 2.60 -13.13 12.63
N PHE A 61 1.82 -12.41 11.84
CA PHE A 61 0.35 -12.54 11.88
C PHE A 61 -0.24 -13.40 10.75
N GLY A 62 0.56 -13.85 9.76
CA GLY A 62 0.14 -14.70 8.66
C GLY A 62 -0.50 -13.94 7.49
N PHE A 63 -1.28 -14.66 6.70
CA PHE A 63 -1.94 -14.12 5.51
C PHE A 63 -2.99 -13.06 5.80
N VAL A 64 -3.10 -12.09 4.92
CA VAL A 64 -4.10 -11.01 4.95
C VAL A 64 -5.11 -11.25 3.83
N PRO A 65 -6.41 -11.35 4.11
CA PRO A 65 -7.43 -11.49 3.09
C PRO A 65 -7.60 -10.18 2.31
N GLU A 66 -8.01 -10.27 1.05
CA GLU A 66 -8.24 -9.12 0.17
C GLU A 66 -9.20 -8.09 0.80
N THR A 67 -10.23 -8.56 1.50
CA THR A 67 -11.21 -7.73 2.20
C THR A 67 -10.62 -6.82 3.29
N HIS A 68 -9.40 -7.10 3.76
CA HIS A 68 -8.69 -6.27 4.74
C HIS A 68 -7.73 -5.26 4.10
N ILE A 69 -7.61 -5.27 2.78
CA ILE A 69 -6.80 -4.30 2.04
C ILE A 69 -7.62 -3.03 1.84
N VAL A 70 -7.26 -1.97 2.56
CA VAL A 70 -7.96 -0.68 2.50
C VAL A 70 -7.59 0.11 1.24
N GLY A 71 -6.36 -0.04 0.76
CA GLY A 71 -5.88 0.64 -0.43
C GLY A 71 -4.39 0.50 -0.65
N SER A 72 -3.94 1.04 -1.77
CA SER A 72 -2.53 1.08 -2.16
C SER A 72 -2.10 2.52 -2.39
N PRO A 73 -0.92 2.93 -1.91
CA PRO A 73 -0.41 4.28 -2.18
C PRO A 73 -0.12 4.43 -3.67
N MET A 74 -0.62 5.51 -4.28
CA MET A 74 -0.42 5.78 -5.71
C MET A 74 0.85 6.59 -5.97
N PHE A 75 1.09 7.62 -5.16
CA PHE A 75 2.27 8.46 -5.32
C PHE A 75 2.69 9.13 -4.00
N THR A 76 3.95 9.48 -3.89
CA THR A 76 4.50 10.25 -2.77
C THR A 76 4.51 11.74 -3.14
N TRP A 77 3.65 12.54 -2.53
CA TRP A 77 3.60 13.98 -2.78
C TRP A 77 4.65 14.76 -1.99
N MET A 78 5.01 14.28 -0.79
CA MET A 78 6.03 14.88 0.07
C MET A 78 6.81 13.81 0.83
N SER A 79 8.11 13.99 1.00
CA SER A 79 8.97 13.10 1.79
C SER A 79 9.90 13.92 2.67
N LEU A 80 9.80 13.69 3.98
CA LEU A 80 10.62 14.36 5.00
C LEU A 80 11.48 13.32 5.73
N GLN A 81 12.70 13.67 6.04
CA GLN A 81 13.61 12.89 6.89
C GLN A 81 13.72 13.55 8.27
N GLY A 82 13.87 12.75 9.32
CA GLY A 82 14.10 13.27 10.68
C GLY A 82 12.88 13.91 11.34
N VAL A 83 11.64 13.54 10.93
CA VAL A 83 10.41 14.09 11.52
C VAL A 83 10.14 13.51 12.90
N PHE A 84 10.51 12.25 13.11
CA PHE A 84 10.31 11.51 14.36
C PHE A 84 11.61 11.22 15.12
N ASP A 85 12.74 11.66 14.57
CA ASP A 85 14.06 11.51 15.16
C ASP A 85 14.62 12.88 15.51
N ASP A 86 15.57 12.96 16.48
CA ASP A 86 16.26 14.19 16.86
C ASP A 86 17.29 14.67 15.82
N GLY A 87 17.30 14.05 14.64
CA GLY A 87 18.17 14.36 13.54
C GLY A 87 17.75 15.61 12.74
N PRO A 88 18.62 16.11 11.85
CA PRO A 88 18.33 17.28 11.03
C PRO A 88 17.17 17.01 10.09
N LYS A 89 16.12 17.82 10.16
CA LYS A 89 14.96 17.76 9.29
C LYS A 89 15.33 18.15 7.87
N LYS A 90 15.19 17.23 6.92
CA LYS A 90 15.54 17.46 5.52
C LYS A 90 14.40 17.03 4.58
N ILE A 91 14.11 17.88 3.61
CA ILE A 91 13.18 17.53 2.52
C ILE A 91 13.93 16.64 1.53
N ARG A 92 13.32 15.52 1.20
CA ARG A 92 13.88 14.53 0.25
C ARG A 92 13.25 14.73 -1.12
N TRP A 93 13.74 15.73 -1.84
CA TRP A 93 13.23 16.12 -3.16
C TRP A 93 13.23 14.98 -4.17
N GLU A 94 14.22 14.10 -4.10
CA GLU A 94 14.35 12.93 -4.96
C GLU A 94 13.22 11.91 -4.81
N ARG A 95 12.44 12.01 -3.73
CA ARG A 95 11.30 11.13 -3.46
C ARG A 95 9.93 11.80 -3.63
N MET A 96 9.91 13.10 -3.89
CA MET A 96 8.66 13.82 -4.09
C MET A 96 8.08 13.55 -5.48
N PHE A 97 6.76 13.50 -5.55
CA PHE A 97 5.99 13.26 -6.78
C PHE A 97 6.39 11.98 -7.51
N LYS A 98 6.81 10.95 -6.78
CA LYS A 98 7.08 9.62 -7.34
C LYS A 98 5.85 8.72 -7.22
N ALA A 99 5.57 8.00 -8.30
CA ALA A 99 4.64 6.89 -8.24
C ALA A 99 5.22 5.77 -7.37
N THR A 100 4.40 5.22 -6.46
CA THR A 100 4.82 4.18 -5.52
C THR A 100 4.53 2.78 -6.03
N ASN A 101 3.60 2.65 -6.98
CA ASN A 101 3.06 1.37 -7.42
C ASN A 101 3.57 0.90 -8.79
N THR A 102 4.72 1.38 -9.21
CA THR A 102 5.40 0.84 -10.39
C THR A 102 6.34 -0.27 -9.94
N GLY A 103 5.99 -1.52 -10.20
CA GLY A 103 6.78 -2.72 -9.85
C GLY A 103 8.19 -2.76 -10.44
N GLU A 104 8.54 -1.79 -11.25
CA GLU A 104 9.91 -1.46 -11.63
C GLU A 104 10.40 -0.26 -10.81
N ALA A 105 11.63 -0.36 -10.34
CA ALA A 105 12.35 0.69 -9.62
C ALA A 105 12.63 1.95 -10.45
N ASN A 106 11.81 2.24 -11.38
CA ASN A 106 11.92 3.39 -12.26
C ASN A 106 11.04 4.56 -11.74
N LYS A 107 11.44 5.30 -11.25
CA LYS A 107 12.05 6.42 -10.57
C LYS A 107 11.92 7.76 -11.29
N THR A 108 11.07 7.88 -12.27
CA THR A 108 10.76 9.17 -12.88
C THR A 108 9.90 9.98 -11.92
N SER A 109 10.49 10.98 -11.32
CA SER A 109 9.77 11.94 -10.50
C SER A 109 9.03 12.91 -11.41
N TYR A 110 7.73 13.04 -11.25
CA TYR A 110 6.88 13.92 -12.03
C TYR A 110 6.74 15.33 -11.41
N TRP A 111 7.69 15.73 -10.54
CA TRP A 111 7.66 17.04 -9.89
C TRP A 111 7.58 18.22 -10.88
N TRP A 112 8.19 18.07 -12.03
CA TRP A 112 8.17 19.07 -13.09
C TRP A 112 6.77 19.34 -13.64
N ILE A 113 5.88 18.32 -13.66
CA ILE A 113 4.46 18.50 -14.06
C ILE A 113 3.74 19.36 -13.03
N ALA A 114 3.97 19.14 -11.73
CA ALA A 114 3.39 19.96 -10.69
C ALA A 114 3.86 21.41 -10.77
N VAL A 115 5.15 21.61 -11.04
CA VAL A 115 5.70 22.95 -11.30
C VAL A 115 5.11 23.58 -12.56
N ALA A 116 4.97 22.82 -13.66
CA ALA A 116 4.37 23.31 -14.89
C ALA A 116 2.91 23.74 -14.69
N ILE A 117 2.11 22.96 -13.97
CA ILE A 117 0.71 23.31 -13.61
C ILE A 117 0.69 24.59 -12.77
N LEU A 118 1.60 24.74 -11.82
CA LEU A 118 1.71 25.91 -10.95
C LEU A 118 2.09 27.15 -11.74
N VAL A 119 3.04 27.04 -12.66
CA VAL A 119 3.44 28.12 -13.56
C VAL A 119 2.31 28.50 -14.52
N LEU A 120 1.56 27.55 -15.05
CA LEU A 120 0.40 27.81 -15.89
C LEU A 120 -0.71 28.52 -15.11
N PHE A 121 -0.98 28.10 -13.87
CA PHE A 121 -2.01 28.69 -13.03
C PHE A 121 -1.70 30.14 -12.64
N PHE A 122 -0.48 30.41 -12.14
CA PHE A 122 -0.06 31.75 -11.79
C PHE A 122 0.27 32.63 -13.01
N GLY A 123 0.81 32.03 -14.07
CA GLY A 123 1.09 32.71 -15.33
C GLY A 123 -0.19 33.16 -16.02
N TRP A 124 -1.26 32.36 -15.92
CA TRP A 124 -2.58 32.74 -16.48
C TRP A 124 -3.15 33.99 -15.81
N GLU A 125 -3.08 34.07 -14.48
CA GLU A 125 -3.54 35.28 -13.77
C GLU A 125 -2.73 36.54 -14.16
N TYR A 126 -1.42 36.38 -14.30
CA TYR A 126 -0.55 37.48 -14.73
C TYR A 126 -0.84 37.89 -16.18
N PHE A 127 -1.04 36.93 -17.05
CA PHE A 127 -1.40 37.16 -18.46
C PHE A 127 -2.75 37.89 -18.60
N VAL A 128 -3.76 37.45 -17.85
CA VAL A 128 -5.08 38.08 -17.83
C VAL A 128 -5.01 39.52 -17.32
N LYS A 129 -4.19 39.81 -16.29
CA LYS A 129 -3.98 41.18 -15.79
C LYS A 129 -3.33 42.09 -16.83
N LEU A 130 -2.34 41.59 -17.57
CA LEU A 130 -1.68 42.34 -18.65
C LEU A 130 -2.65 42.72 -19.78
N PHE A 131 -3.55 41.81 -20.16
CA PHE A 131 -4.53 42.08 -21.20
C PHE A 131 -5.68 42.98 -20.75
N LYS A 132 -6.09 42.93 -19.47
CA LYS A 132 -7.11 43.84 -18.94
C LYS A 132 -6.58 45.27 -18.77
N GLY A 133 -5.34 45.45 -18.33
CA GLY A 133 -4.75 46.79 -18.20
C GLY A 133 -4.58 47.54 -19.50
N LYS A 134 -4.53 46.83 -20.64
CA LYS A 134 -4.42 47.45 -21.98
C LYS A 134 -5.75 47.92 -22.58
N LYS A 135 -6.91 47.56 -21.98
CA LYS A 135 -8.25 47.97 -22.46
C LYS A 135 -8.80 49.21 -21.76
N GLU A 136 -8.12 49.69 -20.73
CA GLU A 136 -8.57 50.92 -20.00
C GLU A 136 -7.81 52.17 -20.43
N GLU A 137 -6.88 52.08 -21.43
CA GLU A 137 -6.14 53.23 -21.98
C GLU A 137 -6.57 53.62 -23.40
N GLU A 138 -7.67 53.08 -23.95
CA GLU A 138 -8.38 53.53 -25.15
C GLU A 138 -9.75 54.13 -24.77
#